data_c8113364284746fbf0dc3f670c12d5ed
#
_entry.id   c8113364284746fbf0dc3f670c12d5ed
#
_cell.length_a   1.000
_cell.length_b   1.000
_cell.length_c   1.000
_cell.angle_alpha   90.00
_cell.angle_beta   90.00
_cell.angle_gamma   90.00
#
_symmetry.space_group_name_H-M   'P 1'
#
loop_
_entity.id
_entity.type
_entity.pdbx_description
1 polymer ?
#
loop_
_entity_poly.entity_id
_entity_poly.type
_entity_poly.pdbx_seq_one_letter_code
_entity_poly.pdbx_strand_id
1 'polypeptide(L)'
;MKPVAIIGAGITGLTAAFYLKRKGIPVAVYEAGGRVGGVIQSIRREGYLAECGPNTILETSPVIARLVRDAGLESRRLYSDPKADARYLVHNRRPVALPGSPLGLFTTRLFSVKTKLAVLREPFIPARRDGQEESVAAFVKRRLNQEFLDRAIDALVAGIYAGDPYQLSVQQAFPRLAELEARYGSLIKGQLFGAAERKQRGEIAKDRAPKFSFDEGLQMLPDTLGRQLGDAVKLNTAVTKLARAEHGWRVSTSAGEAEHSAVIYCGTAYQLAGLQISGTGWQPVRSRSEADSQDAWATAAFSEIRYPPVASVVLGFRREDVAHPCQGFGMLIPKIEGCNILGTIFSSSLFPNRAPAGYLTLTSYLGGERRPELGRLPMEKMVELTCDDLRGLLGVRGRPTFVHGMVYPRAIPQYNLGYGSYRGRLAEMENQAPGLFFAGHYRDGVSVGDSILSGCHAAERVEQFVAAK
;
A
#
# COMPACT_ATOMS: atom_id res chain seq x y z
N MET A 1 -25.67 3.06 -24.09
CA MET A 1 -25.46 3.18 -22.64
C MET A 1 -24.46 4.31 -22.40
N LYS A 2 -24.71 5.22 -21.43
CA LYS A 2 -23.74 6.24 -21.01
C LYS A 2 -22.52 5.55 -20.37
N PRO A 3 -21.29 6.05 -20.57
CA PRO A 3 -20.10 5.43 -19.99
C PRO A 3 -20.12 5.49 -18.45
N VAL A 4 -19.40 4.59 -17.82
CA VAL A 4 -19.08 4.64 -16.38
C VAL A 4 -17.91 5.61 -16.19
N ALA A 5 -18.04 6.58 -15.29
CA ALA A 5 -16.94 7.47 -14.93
C ALA A 5 -16.03 6.78 -13.90
N ILE A 6 -14.72 6.85 -14.12
CA ILE A 6 -13.71 6.37 -13.17
C ILE A 6 -12.81 7.54 -12.85
N ILE A 7 -12.74 7.91 -11.58
CA ILE A 7 -11.98 9.07 -11.10
C ILE A 7 -10.66 8.60 -10.51
N GLY A 8 -9.57 8.91 -11.22
CA GLY A 8 -8.20 8.50 -10.90
C GLY A 8 -7.71 7.35 -11.78
N ALA A 9 -6.60 7.57 -12.50
CA ALA A 9 -5.89 6.58 -13.32
C ALA A 9 -4.73 5.91 -12.58
N GLY A 10 -4.85 5.75 -11.27
CA GLY A 10 -4.00 4.83 -10.50
C GLY A 10 -4.35 3.37 -10.83
N ILE A 11 -3.58 2.41 -10.29
CA ILE A 11 -3.76 0.98 -10.60
C ILE A 11 -5.17 0.48 -10.30
N THR A 12 -5.85 0.99 -9.28
CA THR A 12 -7.24 0.64 -8.94
C THR A 12 -8.20 1.04 -10.06
N GLY A 13 -8.17 2.32 -10.47
CA GLY A 13 -9.06 2.83 -11.51
C GLY A 13 -8.79 2.22 -12.87
N LEU A 14 -7.51 2.03 -13.25
CA LEU A 14 -7.14 1.36 -14.49
C LEU A 14 -7.61 -0.09 -14.52
N THR A 15 -7.48 -0.82 -13.40
CA THR A 15 -7.98 -2.20 -13.29
C THR A 15 -9.50 -2.26 -13.44
N ALA A 16 -10.24 -1.38 -12.77
CA ALA A 16 -11.70 -1.31 -12.88
C ALA A 16 -12.13 -0.99 -14.32
N ALA A 17 -11.51 0.04 -14.93
CA ALA A 17 -11.80 0.43 -16.31
C ALA A 17 -11.52 -0.70 -17.30
N PHE A 18 -10.38 -1.38 -17.13
CA PHE A 18 -9.97 -2.48 -18.00
C PHE A 18 -11.00 -3.62 -18.00
N TYR A 19 -11.43 -4.06 -16.82
CA TYR A 19 -12.40 -5.16 -16.75
C TYR A 19 -13.79 -4.75 -17.19
N LEU A 20 -14.26 -3.53 -16.91
CA LEU A 20 -15.54 -3.03 -17.42
C LEU A 20 -15.52 -2.97 -18.96
N LYS A 21 -14.45 -2.42 -19.56
CA LYS A 21 -14.32 -2.35 -21.02
C LYS A 21 -14.31 -3.74 -21.67
N ARG A 22 -13.62 -4.72 -21.07
CA ARG A 22 -13.61 -6.11 -21.54
C ARG A 22 -15.00 -6.78 -21.51
N LYS A 23 -15.88 -6.31 -20.65
CA LYS A 23 -17.29 -6.74 -20.56
C LYS A 23 -18.23 -5.94 -21.46
N GLY A 24 -17.69 -5.08 -22.33
CA GLY A 24 -18.47 -4.26 -23.25
C GLY A 24 -19.14 -3.04 -22.61
N ILE A 25 -18.82 -2.73 -21.36
CA ILE A 25 -19.33 -1.55 -20.65
C ILE A 25 -18.44 -0.36 -20.99
N PRO A 26 -18.98 0.73 -21.61
CA PRO A 26 -18.19 1.90 -21.94
C PRO A 26 -17.72 2.62 -20.68
N VAL A 27 -16.48 3.13 -20.71
CA VAL A 27 -15.83 3.79 -19.57
C VAL A 27 -15.22 5.12 -19.98
N ALA A 28 -15.12 6.07 -19.04
CA ALA A 28 -14.34 7.28 -19.13
C ALA A 28 -13.50 7.44 -17.86
N VAL A 29 -12.19 7.42 -17.99
CA VAL A 29 -11.23 7.54 -16.86
C VAL A 29 -10.72 8.96 -16.82
N TYR A 30 -10.92 9.66 -15.71
CA TYR A 30 -10.48 11.03 -15.48
C TYR A 30 -9.28 11.05 -14.56
N GLU A 31 -8.15 11.58 -15.04
CA GLU A 31 -6.90 11.70 -14.28
C GLU A 31 -6.47 13.18 -14.24
N ALA A 32 -6.25 13.68 -13.04
CA ALA A 32 -5.83 15.06 -12.84
C ALA A 32 -4.39 15.32 -13.32
N GLY A 33 -3.54 14.31 -13.26
CA GLY A 33 -2.14 14.38 -13.67
C GLY A 33 -1.92 14.10 -15.16
N GLY A 34 -0.70 14.33 -15.62
CA GLY A 34 -0.27 14.13 -17.02
C GLY A 34 0.12 12.69 -17.36
N ARG A 35 -0.04 11.71 -16.44
CA ARG A 35 0.29 10.30 -16.66
C ARG A 35 -0.62 9.36 -15.89
N VAL A 36 -0.70 8.12 -16.34
CA VAL A 36 -1.34 7.02 -15.61
C VAL A 36 -0.41 6.42 -14.56
N GLY A 37 -0.95 5.59 -13.67
CA GLY A 37 -0.20 4.77 -12.70
C GLY A 37 -0.16 5.33 -11.28
N GLY A 38 -0.53 6.59 -11.06
CA GLY A 38 -0.50 7.19 -9.72
C GLY A 38 0.90 7.15 -9.11
N VAL A 39 1.08 6.47 -7.96
CA VAL A 39 2.38 6.32 -7.28
C VAL A 39 3.30 5.27 -7.89
N ILE A 40 2.81 4.44 -8.82
CA ILE A 40 3.64 3.49 -9.55
C ILE A 40 4.40 4.26 -10.63
N GLN A 41 5.72 4.33 -10.47
CA GLN A 41 6.61 4.96 -11.41
C GLN A 41 7.98 4.29 -11.39
N SER A 42 8.47 3.93 -12.58
CA SER A 42 9.81 3.36 -12.79
C SER A 42 10.62 4.29 -13.68
N ILE A 43 11.88 4.48 -13.36
CA ILE A 43 12.80 5.34 -14.13
C ILE A 43 14.02 4.54 -14.53
N ARG A 44 14.33 4.54 -15.84
CA ARG A 44 15.56 3.95 -16.36
C ARG A 44 16.51 5.06 -16.77
N ARG A 45 17.67 5.10 -16.12
CA ARG A 45 18.74 6.07 -16.42
C ARG A 45 20.10 5.47 -16.07
N GLU A 46 21.13 5.73 -16.89
CA GLU A 46 22.52 5.32 -16.64
C GLU A 46 22.69 3.81 -16.38
N GLY A 47 21.85 2.98 -17.03
CA GLY A 47 21.83 1.52 -16.83
C GLY A 47 21.12 1.04 -15.58
N TYR A 48 20.66 1.95 -14.72
CA TYR A 48 19.84 1.64 -13.54
C TYR A 48 18.35 1.68 -13.87
N LEU A 49 17.58 0.83 -13.21
CA LEU A 49 16.12 0.87 -13.18
C LEU A 49 15.65 1.07 -11.75
N ALA A 50 15.16 2.27 -11.46
CA ALA A 50 14.70 2.69 -10.15
C ALA A 50 13.17 2.66 -10.08
N GLU A 51 12.63 2.06 -9.02
CA GLU A 51 11.23 2.18 -8.64
C GLU A 51 11.07 3.37 -7.69
N CYS A 52 10.23 4.34 -8.05
CA CYS A 52 10.07 5.57 -7.26
C CYS A 52 9.14 5.39 -6.06
N GLY A 53 8.16 4.47 -6.18
CA GLY A 53 7.16 4.17 -5.15
C GLY A 53 7.23 2.71 -4.68
N PRO A 54 6.19 1.88 -4.97
CA PRO A 54 6.23 0.46 -4.68
C PRO A 54 7.31 -0.23 -5.52
N ASN A 55 7.95 -1.26 -4.94
CA ASN A 55 9.04 -2.00 -5.60
C ASN A 55 8.62 -3.37 -6.11
N THR A 56 7.55 -3.93 -5.56
CA THR A 56 7.07 -5.28 -5.88
C THR A 56 5.56 -5.37 -5.84
N ILE A 57 5.00 -6.33 -6.55
CA ILE A 57 3.62 -6.77 -6.37
C ILE A 57 3.64 -8.14 -5.68
N LEU A 58 2.83 -8.29 -4.64
CA LEU A 58 2.62 -9.58 -3.98
C LEU A 58 1.45 -10.30 -4.65
N GLU A 59 1.68 -11.49 -5.14
CA GLU A 59 0.66 -12.34 -5.75
C GLU A 59 -0.14 -13.08 -4.66
N THR A 60 -0.96 -12.35 -3.93
CA THR A 60 -1.77 -12.87 -2.81
C THR A 60 -3.06 -13.54 -3.25
N SER A 61 -3.45 -13.36 -4.51
CA SER A 61 -4.69 -13.87 -5.09
C SER A 61 -4.49 -14.22 -6.57
N PRO A 62 -5.16 -15.28 -7.07
CA PRO A 62 -5.16 -15.64 -8.50
C PRO A 62 -5.68 -14.50 -9.41
N VAL A 63 -6.46 -13.57 -8.86
CA VAL A 63 -6.98 -12.40 -9.58
C VAL A 63 -5.84 -11.51 -10.06
N ILE A 64 -4.76 -11.37 -9.29
CA ILE A 64 -3.59 -10.57 -9.66
C ILE A 64 -2.86 -11.18 -10.85
N ALA A 65 -2.61 -12.50 -10.82
CA ALA A 65 -2.02 -13.21 -11.94
C ALA A 65 -2.90 -13.14 -13.21
N ARG A 66 -4.22 -13.23 -13.03
CA ARG A 66 -5.19 -13.07 -14.11
C ARG A 66 -5.08 -11.69 -14.78
N LEU A 67 -4.99 -10.60 -14.00
CA LEU A 67 -4.82 -9.26 -14.56
C LEU A 67 -3.54 -9.16 -15.42
N VAL A 68 -2.42 -9.68 -14.93
CA VAL A 68 -1.14 -9.67 -15.66
C VAL A 68 -1.27 -10.40 -17.00
N ARG A 69 -1.89 -11.58 -17.00
CA ARG A 69 -2.15 -12.40 -18.21
C ARG A 69 -3.12 -11.69 -19.16
N ASP A 70 -4.24 -11.17 -18.65
CA ASP A 70 -5.26 -10.46 -19.42
C ASP A 70 -4.72 -9.18 -20.05
N ALA A 71 -3.78 -8.52 -19.40
CA ALA A 71 -3.04 -7.37 -19.93
C ALA A 71 -1.97 -7.76 -20.98
N GLY A 72 -1.69 -9.06 -21.17
CA GLY A 72 -0.66 -9.54 -22.09
C GLY A 72 0.77 -9.37 -21.58
N LEU A 73 0.96 -9.29 -20.26
CA LEU A 73 2.26 -9.06 -19.63
C LEU A 73 2.89 -10.30 -19.01
N GLU A 74 2.33 -11.50 -19.24
CA GLU A 74 2.81 -12.74 -18.64
C GLU A 74 4.28 -13.01 -18.96
N SER A 75 4.70 -12.85 -20.22
CA SER A 75 6.08 -13.07 -20.67
C SER A 75 7.08 -12.00 -20.19
N ARG A 76 6.59 -10.87 -19.72
CA ARG A 76 7.39 -9.75 -19.21
C ARG A 76 7.48 -9.74 -17.67
N ARG A 77 6.75 -10.64 -17.01
CA ARG A 77 6.73 -10.77 -15.55
C ARG A 77 8.00 -11.45 -15.05
N LEU A 78 8.62 -10.86 -14.06
CA LEU A 78 9.79 -11.37 -13.35
C LEU A 78 9.43 -11.65 -11.89
N TYR A 79 9.57 -12.91 -11.46
CA TYR A 79 9.51 -13.23 -10.04
C TYR A 79 10.83 -12.87 -9.34
N SER A 80 10.75 -12.52 -8.06
CA SER A 80 11.94 -12.26 -7.26
C SER A 80 12.85 -13.49 -7.22
N ASP A 81 14.18 -13.27 -7.22
CA ASP A 81 15.15 -14.35 -7.06
C ASP A 81 14.86 -15.12 -5.76
N PRO A 82 14.69 -16.45 -5.80
CA PRO A 82 14.51 -17.25 -4.58
C PRO A 82 15.64 -17.09 -3.56
N LYS A 83 16.86 -16.77 -4.01
CA LYS A 83 17.99 -16.45 -3.12
C LYS A 83 17.84 -15.13 -2.39
N ALA A 84 16.94 -14.26 -2.85
CA ALA A 84 16.64 -12.98 -2.23
C ALA A 84 15.45 -13.03 -1.23
N ASP A 85 15.09 -14.20 -0.73
CA ASP A 85 14.01 -14.33 0.26
C ASP A 85 14.39 -13.91 1.69
N ALA A 86 15.69 -13.85 1.99
CA ALA A 86 16.17 -13.41 3.30
C ALA A 86 15.70 -11.99 3.60
N ARG A 87 15.07 -11.81 4.75
CA ARG A 87 14.66 -10.50 5.28
C ARG A 87 15.51 -10.20 6.49
N TYR A 88 15.99 -8.98 6.60
CA TYR A 88 16.84 -8.55 7.71
C TYR A 88 16.10 -7.59 8.62
N LEU A 89 16.43 -7.68 9.89
CA LEU A 89 16.03 -6.73 10.92
C LEU A 89 17.30 -6.16 11.53
N VAL A 90 17.40 -4.84 11.61
CA VAL A 90 18.56 -4.23 12.25
C VAL A 90 18.50 -4.45 13.75
N HIS A 91 19.61 -4.94 14.31
CA HIS A 91 19.80 -5.15 15.75
C HIS A 91 21.21 -4.79 16.15
N ASN A 92 21.35 -3.85 17.10
CA ASN A 92 22.63 -3.29 17.50
C ASN A 92 23.45 -2.78 16.29
N ARG A 93 22.80 -1.98 15.45
CA ARG A 93 23.38 -1.38 14.23
C ARG A 93 23.88 -2.40 13.20
N ARG A 94 23.41 -3.64 13.22
CA ARG A 94 23.77 -4.70 12.25
C ARG A 94 22.54 -5.37 11.69
N PRO A 95 22.47 -5.60 10.36
CA PRO A 95 21.43 -6.42 9.77
C PRO A 95 21.54 -7.88 10.24
N VAL A 96 20.49 -8.40 10.86
CA VAL A 96 20.37 -9.80 11.30
C VAL A 96 19.23 -10.43 10.52
N ALA A 97 19.50 -11.58 9.89
CA ALA A 97 18.48 -12.29 9.13
C ALA A 97 17.33 -12.75 10.05
N LEU A 98 16.09 -12.50 9.62
CA LEU A 98 14.92 -13.05 10.28
C LEU A 98 14.89 -14.57 10.12
N PRO A 99 14.57 -15.31 11.19
CA PRO A 99 14.50 -16.77 11.11
C PRO A 99 13.36 -17.21 10.17
N GLY A 100 13.68 -18.09 9.23
CA GLY A 100 12.72 -18.68 8.29
C GLY A 100 11.87 -19.81 8.87
N SER A 101 12.13 -20.22 10.12
CA SER A 101 11.44 -21.33 10.79
C SER A 101 11.11 -21.02 12.24
N PRO A 102 10.09 -21.67 12.83
CA PRO A 102 9.79 -21.54 14.27
C PRO A 102 10.97 -21.89 15.17
N LEU A 103 11.77 -22.90 14.83
CA LEU A 103 12.99 -23.28 15.57
C LEU A 103 14.04 -22.16 15.50
N GLY A 104 14.18 -21.51 14.36
CA GLY A 104 15.08 -20.36 14.19
C GLY A 104 14.76 -19.19 15.12
N LEU A 105 13.48 -19.04 15.54
CA LEU A 105 13.09 -18.03 16.51
C LEU A 105 13.77 -18.25 17.88
N PHE A 106 14.01 -19.49 18.28
CA PHE A 106 14.65 -19.81 19.54
C PHE A 106 16.17 -19.66 19.50
N THR A 107 16.77 -19.79 18.33
CA THR A 107 18.23 -19.66 18.15
C THR A 107 18.68 -18.25 17.81
N THR A 108 17.78 -17.41 17.28
CA THR A 108 18.13 -16.03 16.89
C THR A 108 18.58 -15.18 18.08
N ARG A 109 19.49 -14.24 17.80
CA ARG A 109 19.94 -13.20 18.74
C ARG A 109 19.05 -11.95 18.75
N LEU A 110 18.01 -11.90 17.92
CA LEU A 110 17.10 -10.76 17.83
C LEU A 110 16.28 -10.53 19.11
N PHE A 111 15.98 -11.60 19.84
CA PHE A 111 15.09 -11.56 21.00
C PHE A 111 15.72 -12.19 22.23
N SER A 112 15.43 -11.58 23.39
CA SER A 112 15.80 -12.13 24.68
C SER A 112 15.08 -13.45 24.99
N VAL A 113 15.58 -14.20 25.95
CA VAL A 113 14.93 -15.43 26.46
C VAL A 113 13.50 -15.13 26.94
N LYS A 114 13.30 -13.97 27.61
CA LYS A 114 11.98 -13.52 28.08
C LYS A 114 10.98 -13.39 26.93
N THR A 115 11.40 -12.84 25.80
CA THR A 115 10.53 -12.69 24.60
C THR A 115 10.25 -14.04 23.95
N LYS A 116 11.24 -14.92 23.88
CA LYS A 116 11.04 -16.29 23.38
C LYS A 116 10.03 -17.07 24.23
N LEU A 117 10.09 -16.93 25.56
CA LEU A 117 9.10 -17.50 26.48
C LEU A 117 7.71 -16.85 26.32
N ALA A 118 7.65 -15.54 26.08
CA ALA A 118 6.38 -14.86 25.81
C ALA A 118 5.67 -15.41 24.56
N VAL A 119 6.43 -15.71 23.49
CA VAL A 119 5.90 -16.37 22.29
C VAL A 119 5.33 -17.76 22.62
N LEU A 120 6.01 -18.56 23.46
CA LEU A 120 5.50 -19.87 23.90
C LEU A 120 4.23 -19.77 24.74
N ARG A 121 4.07 -18.69 25.51
CA ARG A 121 2.88 -18.44 26.33
C ARG A 121 1.69 -17.92 25.52
N GLU A 122 1.91 -17.39 24.31
CA GLU A 122 0.88 -16.75 23.50
C GLU A 122 -0.38 -17.62 23.31
N PRO A 123 -0.31 -18.96 23.08
CA PRO A 123 -1.49 -19.80 22.92
C PRO A 123 -2.39 -19.92 24.16
N PHE A 124 -1.91 -19.52 25.31
CA PHE A 124 -2.62 -19.59 26.58
C PHE A 124 -3.15 -18.23 27.07
N ILE A 125 -2.87 -17.15 26.34
CA ILE A 125 -3.37 -15.82 26.65
C ILE A 125 -4.81 -15.72 26.17
N PRO A 126 -5.77 -15.34 27.04
CA PRO A 126 -7.18 -15.20 26.65
C PRO A 126 -7.37 -14.21 25.51
N ALA A 127 -8.25 -14.56 24.58
CA ALA A 127 -8.69 -13.64 23.54
C ALA A 127 -9.50 -12.48 24.14
N ARG A 128 -9.32 -11.28 23.60
CA ARG A 128 -10.16 -10.14 23.95
C ARG A 128 -11.52 -10.26 23.29
N ARG A 129 -12.61 -10.09 24.07
CA ARG A 129 -14.00 -10.28 23.61
C ARG A 129 -14.91 -9.09 23.89
N ASP A 130 -14.33 -7.95 24.30
CA ASP A 130 -15.11 -6.74 24.63
C ASP A 130 -15.58 -5.94 23.40
N GLY A 131 -15.19 -6.37 22.18
CA GLY A 131 -15.55 -5.70 20.93
C GLY A 131 -14.88 -4.33 20.71
N GLN A 132 -14.04 -3.90 21.65
CA GLN A 132 -13.35 -2.60 21.52
C GLN A 132 -12.19 -2.66 20.53
N GLU A 133 -12.01 -1.60 19.78
CA GLU A 133 -10.87 -1.44 18.88
C GLU A 133 -9.57 -1.32 19.67
N GLU A 134 -8.50 -1.91 19.15
CA GLU A 134 -7.20 -1.96 19.82
C GLU A 134 -6.10 -1.52 18.86
N SER A 135 -5.10 -0.75 19.39
CA SER A 135 -3.92 -0.43 18.60
C SER A 135 -3.03 -1.67 18.39
N VAL A 136 -2.26 -1.66 17.30
CA VAL A 136 -1.26 -2.72 17.02
C VAL A 136 -0.30 -2.88 18.21
N ALA A 137 0.13 -1.76 18.81
CA ALA A 137 1.02 -1.80 19.97
C ALA A 137 0.38 -2.45 21.20
N ALA A 138 -0.87 -2.08 21.52
CA ALA A 138 -1.60 -2.67 22.66
C ALA A 138 -1.81 -4.17 22.44
N PHE A 139 -2.26 -4.56 21.25
CA PHE A 139 -2.44 -5.95 20.85
C PHE A 139 -1.17 -6.78 21.02
N VAL A 140 -0.04 -6.30 20.47
CA VAL A 140 1.23 -7.01 20.53
C VAL A 140 1.78 -7.10 21.95
N LYS A 141 1.68 -6.02 22.73
CA LYS A 141 2.13 -6.03 24.15
C LYS A 141 1.33 -7.04 24.98
N ARG A 142 0.03 -7.11 24.76
CA ARG A 142 -0.86 -8.05 25.47
C ARG A 142 -0.59 -9.50 25.07
N ARG A 143 -0.40 -9.78 23.77
CA ARG A 143 -0.21 -11.15 23.25
C ARG A 143 1.22 -11.66 23.38
N LEU A 144 2.19 -10.76 23.27
CA LEU A 144 3.61 -11.10 23.30
C LEU A 144 4.34 -10.31 24.39
N ASN A 145 5.00 -9.21 24.06
CA ASN A 145 5.59 -8.27 25.02
C ASN A 145 6.10 -6.99 24.34
N GLN A 146 6.61 -6.04 25.15
CA GLN A 146 7.17 -4.78 24.68
C GLN A 146 8.39 -4.98 23.76
N GLU A 147 9.33 -5.89 24.10
CA GLU A 147 10.51 -6.12 23.28
C GLU A 147 10.16 -6.59 21.86
N PHE A 148 9.16 -7.47 21.72
CA PHE A 148 8.71 -7.93 20.42
C PHE A 148 8.08 -6.79 19.60
N LEU A 149 7.34 -5.90 20.27
CA LEU A 149 6.81 -4.68 19.66
C LEU A 149 7.95 -3.81 19.16
N ASP A 150 8.90 -3.44 20.01
CA ASP A 150 9.94 -2.45 19.72
C ASP A 150 10.93 -2.94 18.65
N ARG A 151 11.21 -4.23 18.60
CA ARG A 151 12.21 -4.80 17.68
C ARG A 151 11.61 -5.25 16.36
N ALA A 152 10.46 -5.92 16.38
CA ALA A 152 9.91 -6.53 15.15
C ALA A 152 8.72 -5.77 14.59
N ILE A 153 7.70 -5.51 15.41
CA ILE A 153 6.43 -5.00 14.91
C ILE A 153 6.53 -3.52 14.55
N ASP A 154 7.26 -2.73 15.33
CA ASP A 154 7.51 -1.33 15.00
C ASP A 154 8.21 -1.17 13.65
N ALA A 155 9.23 -2.00 13.37
CA ALA A 155 9.91 -2.02 12.07
C ALA A 155 9.00 -2.51 10.93
N LEU A 156 8.15 -3.52 11.18
CA LEU A 156 7.18 -4.01 10.19
C LEU A 156 6.13 -2.94 9.84
N VAL A 157 5.59 -2.28 10.85
CA VAL A 157 4.61 -1.19 10.68
C VAL A 157 5.23 -0.04 9.88
N ALA A 158 6.48 0.33 10.20
CA ALA A 158 7.21 1.34 9.44
C ALA A 158 7.44 0.93 7.98
N GLY A 159 7.75 -0.33 7.72
CA GLY A 159 7.98 -0.85 6.37
C GLY A 159 6.72 -0.96 5.50
N ILE A 160 5.53 -1.13 6.10
CA ILE A 160 4.27 -1.28 5.36
C ILE A 160 3.52 0.05 5.27
N TYR A 161 3.38 0.76 6.39
CA TYR A 161 2.56 1.95 6.51
C TYR A 161 3.38 3.25 6.64
N ALA A 162 4.70 3.15 6.87
CA ALA A 162 5.51 4.25 7.40
C ALA A 162 4.83 4.85 8.65
N GLY A 163 4.15 4.02 9.45
CA GLY A 163 3.18 4.37 10.47
C GLY A 163 3.72 4.23 11.90
N ASP A 164 2.82 4.50 12.85
CA ASP A 164 3.04 4.32 14.28
C ASP A 164 2.17 3.17 14.81
N PRO A 165 2.73 2.08 15.38
CA PRO A 165 1.96 0.97 15.92
C PRO A 165 1.05 1.36 17.09
N TYR A 166 1.30 2.48 17.76
CA TYR A 166 0.46 2.99 18.85
C TYR A 166 -0.81 3.68 18.34
N GLN A 167 -0.82 4.13 17.09
CA GLN A 167 -1.97 4.80 16.46
C GLN A 167 -2.77 3.84 15.56
N LEU A 168 -2.09 2.94 14.84
CA LEU A 168 -2.73 2.04 13.90
C LEU A 168 -3.63 1.02 14.62
N SER A 169 -4.86 0.87 14.12
CA SER A 169 -5.82 -0.15 14.52
C SER A 169 -5.40 -1.53 14.03
N VAL A 170 -5.35 -2.52 14.90
CA VAL A 170 -5.07 -3.90 14.48
C VAL A 170 -6.19 -4.44 13.59
N GLN A 171 -7.44 -4.10 13.88
CA GLN A 171 -8.61 -4.53 13.12
C GLN A 171 -8.61 -3.97 11.70
N GLN A 172 -8.17 -2.72 11.52
CA GLN A 172 -8.20 -2.04 10.23
C GLN A 172 -6.93 -2.24 9.42
N ALA A 173 -5.75 -2.18 10.05
CA ALA A 173 -4.46 -2.29 9.38
C ALA A 173 -3.99 -3.74 9.20
N PHE A 174 -4.31 -4.62 10.14
CA PHE A 174 -3.92 -6.03 10.14
C PHE A 174 -5.13 -6.94 10.46
N PRO A 175 -6.23 -6.86 9.69
CA PRO A 175 -7.50 -7.56 10.00
C PRO A 175 -7.29 -9.05 10.21
N ARG A 176 -6.33 -9.64 9.51
CA ARG A 176 -5.99 -11.06 9.67
C ARG A 176 -5.49 -11.41 11.07
N LEU A 177 -4.71 -10.54 11.72
CA LEU A 177 -4.24 -10.80 13.08
C LEU A 177 -5.41 -10.76 14.07
N ALA A 178 -6.31 -9.78 13.91
CA ALA A 178 -7.53 -9.68 14.70
C ALA A 178 -8.44 -10.91 14.49
N GLU A 179 -8.60 -11.36 13.24
CA GLU A 179 -9.39 -12.55 12.89
C GLU A 179 -8.81 -13.84 13.50
N LEU A 180 -7.48 -14.01 13.47
CA LEU A 180 -6.82 -15.16 14.08
C LEU A 180 -7.09 -15.23 15.58
N GLU A 181 -7.04 -14.11 16.29
CA GLU A 181 -7.39 -14.06 17.71
C GLU A 181 -8.89 -14.32 17.92
N ALA A 182 -9.76 -13.67 17.18
CA ALA A 182 -11.21 -13.80 17.33
C ALA A 182 -11.67 -15.25 17.10
N ARG A 183 -11.12 -15.92 16.08
CA ARG A 183 -11.56 -17.25 15.66
C ARG A 183 -10.88 -18.40 16.41
N TYR A 184 -9.57 -18.29 16.67
CA TYR A 184 -8.76 -19.37 17.25
C TYR A 184 -8.30 -19.07 18.69
N GLY A 185 -8.56 -17.87 19.20
CA GLY A 185 -8.11 -17.42 20.51
C GLY A 185 -6.59 -17.15 20.59
N SER A 186 -5.84 -17.38 19.51
CA SER A 186 -4.38 -17.31 19.50
C SER A 186 -3.84 -17.10 18.08
N LEU A 187 -2.78 -16.32 17.96
CA LEU A 187 -2.07 -16.14 16.69
C LEU A 187 -1.38 -17.44 16.26
N ILE A 188 -0.74 -18.14 17.18
CA ILE A 188 -0.01 -19.39 16.90
C ILE A 188 -1.00 -20.50 16.52
N LYS A 189 -2.05 -20.72 17.31
CA LYS A 189 -3.11 -21.69 16.97
C LYS A 189 -3.74 -21.37 15.62
N GLY A 190 -4.05 -20.10 15.36
CA GLY A 190 -4.62 -19.65 14.10
C GLY A 190 -3.69 -19.84 12.90
N GLN A 191 -2.38 -19.67 13.06
CA GLN A 191 -1.40 -19.98 12.03
C GLN A 191 -1.38 -21.48 11.69
N LEU A 192 -1.44 -22.34 12.69
CA LEU A 192 -1.39 -23.80 12.51
C LEU A 192 -2.70 -24.33 11.92
N PHE A 193 -3.84 -24.06 12.56
CA PHE A 193 -5.14 -24.62 12.18
C PHE A 193 -5.78 -23.90 10.97
N GLY A 194 -5.58 -22.60 10.82
CA GLY A 194 -6.09 -21.83 9.69
C GLY A 194 -5.34 -22.06 8.37
N ALA A 195 -4.25 -22.80 8.36
CA ALA A 195 -3.47 -23.05 7.13
C ALA A 195 -4.24 -23.90 6.11
N ALA A 196 -4.98 -24.91 6.56
CA ALA A 196 -5.78 -25.80 5.70
C ALA A 196 -6.93 -25.05 5.00
N GLU A 197 -7.64 -24.20 5.73
CA GLU A 197 -8.77 -23.42 5.19
C GLU A 197 -8.31 -22.38 4.15
N ARG A 198 -7.15 -21.75 4.37
CA ARG A 198 -6.56 -20.83 3.39
C ARG A 198 -6.22 -21.54 2.09
N LYS A 199 -5.66 -22.74 2.18
CA LYS A 199 -5.35 -23.56 1.00
C LYS A 199 -6.60 -23.88 0.20
N GLN A 200 -7.74 -24.14 0.85
CA GLN A 200 -9.03 -24.37 0.18
C GLN A 200 -9.55 -23.14 -0.54
N ARG A 201 -9.31 -21.91 0.01
CA ARG A 201 -9.73 -20.64 -0.62
C ARG A 201 -8.75 -20.12 -1.68
N GLY A 202 -7.62 -20.81 -1.91
CA GLY A 202 -6.59 -20.34 -2.82
C GLY A 202 -5.89 -19.05 -2.38
N GLU A 203 -6.03 -18.66 -1.10
CA GLU A 203 -5.40 -17.46 -0.55
C GLU A 203 -3.98 -17.77 -0.09
N ILE A 204 -3.03 -16.94 -0.52
CA ILE A 204 -1.64 -17.01 -0.10
C ILE A 204 -1.37 -15.91 0.92
N ALA A 205 -0.79 -16.30 2.05
CA ALA A 205 -0.39 -15.33 3.07
C ALA A 205 0.65 -14.34 2.51
N LYS A 206 0.49 -13.03 2.81
CA LYS A 206 1.37 -11.97 2.29
C LYS A 206 2.86 -12.21 2.53
N ASP A 207 3.22 -12.89 3.61
CA ASP A 207 4.59 -13.27 3.94
C ASP A 207 5.17 -14.36 3.02
N ARG A 208 4.31 -15.22 2.45
CA ARG A 208 4.66 -16.34 1.56
C ARG A 208 4.27 -16.10 0.11
N ALA A 209 3.55 -15.04 -0.19
CA ALA A 209 3.11 -14.73 -1.53
C ALA A 209 4.32 -14.51 -2.46
N PRO A 210 4.31 -15.08 -3.67
CA PRO A 210 5.30 -14.77 -4.69
C PRO A 210 5.37 -13.26 -4.90
N LYS A 211 6.58 -12.76 -5.03
CA LYS A 211 6.86 -11.35 -5.30
C LYS A 211 7.27 -11.22 -6.75
N PHE A 212 6.68 -10.30 -7.47
CA PHE A 212 7.05 -10.07 -8.87
C PHE A 212 7.13 -8.59 -9.21
N SER A 213 7.77 -8.32 -10.31
CA SER A 213 7.85 -7.07 -11.03
C SER A 213 7.85 -7.35 -12.52
N PHE A 214 8.24 -6.38 -13.34
CA PHE A 214 8.42 -6.57 -14.78
C PHE A 214 9.86 -6.20 -15.17
N ASP A 215 10.29 -6.65 -16.35
CA ASP A 215 11.63 -6.42 -16.88
C ASP A 215 11.98 -4.93 -17.08
N GLU A 216 10.99 -4.07 -17.31
CA GLU A 216 11.14 -2.61 -17.38
C GLU A 216 10.50 -1.86 -16.20
N GLY A 217 10.26 -2.57 -15.09
CA GLY A 217 9.72 -1.98 -13.88
C GLY A 217 8.21 -2.10 -13.76
N LEU A 218 7.71 -1.74 -12.58
CA LEU A 218 6.29 -1.85 -12.24
C LEU A 218 5.38 -0.97 -13.10
N GLN A 219 5.92 0.14 -13.62
CA GLN A 219 5.14 1.07 -14.46
C GLN A 219 4.61 0.42 -15.74
N MET A 220 5.20 -0.67 -16.19
CA MET A 220 4.69 -1.41 -17.33
C MET A 220 3.22 -1.79 -17.21
N LEU A 221 2.76 -2.16 -16.01
CA LEU A 221 1.38 -2.58 -15.81
C LEU A 221 0.40 -1.41 -16.03
N PRO A 222 0.48 -0.28 -15.30
CA PRO A 222 -0.43 0.84 -15.54
C PRO A 222 -0.32 1.41 -16.95
N ASP A 223 0.88 1.49 -17.54
CA ASP A 223 1.06 1.99 -18.91
C ASP A 223 0.37 1.08 -19.95
N THR A 224 0.46 -0.23 -19.75
CA THR A 224 -0.20 -1.19 -20.65
C THR A 224 -1.71 -1.11 -20.53
N LEU A 225 -2.24 -1.04 -19.30
CA LEU A 225 -3.68 -0.84 -19.08
C LEU A 225 -4.16 0.48 -19.70
N GLY A 226 -3.42 1.57 -19.49
CA GLY A 226 -3.71 2.88 -20.06
C GLY A 226 -3.75 2.87 -21.60
N ARG A 227 -2.75 2.24 -22.24
CA ARG A 227 -2.71 2.09 -23.71
C ARG A 227 -3.90 1.28 -24.26
N GLN A 228 -4.28 0.19 -23.57
CA GLN A 228 -5.43 -0.63 -23.99
C GLN A 228 -6.78 0.07 -23.78
N LEU A 229 -6.86 0.98 -22.83
CA LEU A 229 -8.02 1.85 -22.62
C LEU A 229 -8.10 2.95 -23.71
N GLY A 230 -6.96 3.43 -24.18
CA GLY A 230 -6.88 4.42 -25.26
C GLY A 230 -7.58 5.72 -24.90
N ASP A 231 -8.42 6.23 -25.82
CA ASP A 231 -9.12 7.51 -25.69
C ASP A 231 -10.12 7.57 -24.51
N ALA A 232 -10.40 6.45 -23.88
CA ALA A 232 -11.19 6.45 -22.64
C ALA A 232 -10.45 7.10 -21.47
N VAL A 233 -9.11 7.22 -21.50
CA VAL A 233 -8.31 7.88 -20.48
C VAL A 233 -8.15 9.36 -20.82
N LYS A 234 -8.62 10.22 -19.92
CA LYS A 234 -8.56 11.67 -20.03
C LYS A 234 -7.54 12.19 -18.99
N LEU A 235 -6.31 12.41 -19.44
CA LEU A 235 -5.25 13.01 -18.63
C LEU A 235 -5.45 14.52 -18.48
N ASN A 236 -4.81 15.13 -17.49
CA ASN A 236 -4.90 16.56 -17.16
C ASN A 236 -6.36 17.02 -16.98
N THR A 237 -7.22 16.10 -16.52
CA THR A 237 -8.67 16.33 -16.41
C THR A 237 -9.12 16.05 -14.98
N ALA A 238 -9.03 17.08 -14.13
CA ALA A 238 -9.44 16.99 -12.74
C ALA A 238 -10.97 17.03 -12.62
N VAL A 239 -11.55 16.09 -11.86
CA VAL A 239 -12.97 16.11 -11.50
C VAL A 239 -13.15 16.99 -10.26
N THR A 240 -14.06 17.95 -10.33
CA THR A 240 -14.34 18.93 -9.29
C THR A 240 -15.69 18.72 -8.61
N LYS A 241 -16.67 18.17 -9.35
CA LYS A 241 -18.03 17.99 -8.83
C LYS A 241 -18.67 16.72 -9.39
N LEU A 242 -19.46 16.06 -8.54
CA LEU A 242 -20.40 15.00 -8.90
C LEU A 242 -21.80 15.45 -8.52
N ALA A 243 -22.73 15.41 -9.46
CA ALA A 243 -24.12 15.73 -9.20
C ALA A 243 -25.02 14.59 -9.67
N ARG A 244 -26.05 14.27 -8.88
CA ARG A 244 -27.06 13.31 -9.30
C ARG A 244 -27.81 13.86 -10.51
N ALA A 245 -27.95 13.05 -11.54
CA ALA A 245 -28.78 13.32 -12.72
C ALA A 245 -29.99 12.38 -12.74
N GLU A 246 -30.98 12.64 -13.57
CA GLU A 246 -32.20 11.84 -13.70
C GLU A 246 -31.88 10.35 -13.94
N HIS A 247 -30.92 10.06 -14.83
CA HIS A 247 -30.51 8.71 -15.19
C HIS A 247 -29.00 8.48 -14.99
N GLY A 248 -28.48 8.72 -13.77
CA GLY A 248 -27.08 8.50 -13.47
C GLY A 248 -26.40 9.67 -12.77
N TRP A 249 -25.24 10.09 -13.27
CA TRP A 249 -24.39 11.09 -12.64
C TRP A 249 -23.89 12.10 -13.66
N ARG A 250 -23.86 13.36 -13.28
CA ARG A 250 -23.14 14.42 -13.99
C ARG A 250 -21.80 14.65 -13.31
N VAL A 251 -20.73 14.55 -14.11
CA VAL A 251 -19.36 14.75 -13.67
C VAL A 251 -18.86 16.05 -14.27
N SER A 252 -18.51 17.03 -13.42
CA SER A 252 -17.90 18.30 -13.83
C SER A 252 -16.39 18.19 -13.70
N THR A 253 -15.68 18.60 -14.75
CA THR A 253 -14.23 18.55 -14.86
C THR A 253 -13.69 19.92 -15.28
N SER A 254 -12.37 20.08 -15.26
CA SER A 254 -11.70 21.28 -15.83
C SER A 254 -11.94 21.46 -17.33
N ALA A 255 -12.38 20.40 -18.05
CA ALA A 255 -12.63 20.42 -19.49
C ALA A 255 -14.13 20.51 -19.84
N GLY A 256 -15.04 20.57 -18.86
CA GLY A 256 -16.49 20.62 -19.05
C GLY A 256 -17.25 19.55 -18.27
N GLU A 257 -18.51 19.36 -18.60
CA GLU A 257 -19.40 18.42 -17.92
C GLU A 257 -19.77 17.25 -18.84
N ALA A 258 -19.94 16.06 -18.25
CA ALA A 258 -20.42 14.88 -18.96
C ALA A 258 -21.34 14.03 -18.08
N GLU A 259 -22.27 13.31 -18.71
CA GLU A 259 -23.18 12.41 -17.99
C GLU A 259 -22.72 10.95 -18.09
N HIS A 260 -22.90 10.23 -16.99
CA HIS A 260 -22.41 8.87 -16.77
C HIS A 260 -23.49 7.98 -16.15
N SER A 261 -23.47 6.69 -16.47
CA SER A 261 -24.38 5.70 -15.88
C SER A 261 -24.07 5.40 -14.40
N ALA A 262 -22.79 5.44 -14.04
CA ALA A 262 -22.27 5.24 -12.69
C ALA A 262 -20.91 5.94 -12.54
N VAL A 263 -20.42 6.04 -11.28
CA VAL A 263 -19.12 6.63 -10.93
C VAL A 263 -18.36 5.67 -10.01
N ILE A 264 -17.08 5.43 -10.30
CA ILE A 264 -16.14 4.78 -9.38
C ILE A 264 -15.09 5.84 -8.97
N TYR A 265 -15.06 6.19 -7.70
CA TYR A 265 -14.01 7.05 -7.16
C TYR A 265 -12.82 6.21 -6.71
N CYS A 266 -11.67 6.40 -7.40
CA CYS A 266 -10.40 5.70 -7.17
C CYS A 266 -9.24 6.66 -6.79
N GLY A 267 -9.56 7.89 -6.40
CA GLY A 267 -8.58 8.88 -5.93
C GLY A 267 -8.10 8.60 -4.51
N THR A 268 -7.59 9.61 -3.83
CA THR A 268 -7.16 9.53 -2.42
C THR A 268 -8.25 10.07 -1.48
N ALA A 269 -8.21 9.69 -0.19
CA ALA A 269 -9.20 10.18 0.76
C ALA A 269 -9.16 11.71 0.92
N TYR A 270 -7.98 12.31 0.94
CA TYR A 270 -7.85 13.77 1.05
C TYR A 270 -8.33 14.51 -0.20
N GLN A 271 -8.28 13.90 -1.39
CA GLN A 271 -8.89 14.47 -2.60
C GLN A 271 -10.42 14.32 -2.58
N LEU A 272 -10.92 13.17 -2.04
CA LEU A 272 -12.35 12.99 -1.82
C LEU A 272 -12.93 14.09 -0.92
N ALA A 273 -12.19 14.49 0.12
CA ALA A 273 -12.60 15.57 1.02
C ALA A 273 -12.87 16.90 0.31
N GLY A 274 -12.18 17.17 -0.80
CA GLY A 274 -12.37 18.38 -1.61
C GLY A 274 -13.37 18.22 -2.77
N LEU A 275 -13.93 17.02 -2.97
CA LEU A 275 -14.85 16.75 -4.06
C LEU A 275 -16.28 17.13 -3.66
N GLN A 276 -16.89 18.01 -4.44
CA GLN A 276 -18.31 18.36 -4.25
C GLN A 276 -19.21 17.23 -4.76
N ILE A 277 -20.05 16.68 -3.89
CA ILE A 277 -21.04 15.64 -4.24
C ILE A 277 -22.41 16.16 -3.87
N SER A 278 -23.33 16.29 -4.84
CA SER A 278 -24.65 16.90 -4.66
C SER A 278 -25.79 16.05 -5.20
N GLY A 279 -27.01 16.28 -4.70
CA GLY A 279 -28.22 15.59 -5.14
C GLY A 279 -28.35 14.16 -4.63
N THR A 280 -27.65 13.78 -3.59
CA THR A 280 -27.67 12.42 -3.02
C THR A 280 -28.77 12.23 -1.98
N GLY A 281 -29.43 13.31 -1.53
CA GLY A 281 -30.36 13.26 -0.38
C GLY A 281 -29.67 13.00 0.97
N TRP A 282 -28.35 12.92 0.96
CA TRP A 282 -27.58 12.66 2.18
C TRP A 282 -27.64 13.85 3.14
N GLN A 283 -28.14 13.61 4.35
CA GLN A 283 -28.11 14.58 5.44
C GLN A 283 -27.09 14.10 6.48
N PRO A 284 -26.08 14.91 6.81
CA PRO A 284 -25.13 14.54 7.85
C PRO A 284 -25.86 14.41 9.19
N VAL A 285 -25.50 13.42 9.98
CA VAL A 285 -25.89 13.34 11.39
C VAL A 285 -25.28 14.58 12.07
N ARG A 286 -26.12 15.49 12.50
CA ARG A 286 -25.75 16.80 13.04
C ARG A 286 -24.89 16.66 14.29
N SER A 287 -23.66 17.15 14.26
CA SER A 287 -23.05 17.78 15.42
C SER A 287 -23.52 19.25 15.49
N ARG A 288 -23.86 19.70 16.70
CA ARG A 288 -24.57 20.96 16.98
C ARG A 288 -23.71 22.21 16.83
N SER A 289 -23.16 22.56 15.68
CA SER A 289 -22.75 23.95 15.39
C SER A 289 -22.43 24.14 13.92
N GLU A 290 -22.94 25.20 13.32
CA GLU A 290 -22.69 25.79 12.02
C GLU A 290 -23.54 25.29 10.85
N ALA A 291 -24.48 26.12 10.49
CA ALA A 291 -25.30 26.08 9.31
C ALA A 291 -24.57 26.83 8.18
N ASP A 292 -23.94 26.11 7.26
CA ASP A 292 -23.78 26.59 5.87
C ASP A 292 -23.33 25.42 4.97
N SER A 293 -24.07 25.24 3.85
CA SER A 293 -23.88 24.25 2.76
C SER A 293 -23.91 22.76 3.17
N GLN A 294 -25.11 22.16 3.04
CA GLN A 294 -25.44 20.77 3.42
C GLN A 294 -24.65 19.67 2.68
N ASP A 295 -24.06 19.96 1.52
CA ASP A 295 -23.40 18.95 0.66
C ASP A 295 -21.88 18.83 0.87
N ALA A 296 -21.21 19.84 1.43
CA ALA A 296 -19.75 19.86 1.58
C ALA A 296 -19.24 19.02 2.78
N TRP A 297 -20.09 18.70 3.73
CA TRP A 297 -19.71 18.03 5.00
C TRP A 297 -19.53 16.51 4.89
N ALA A 298 -20.16 15.90 3.91
CA ALA A 298 -20.09 14.42 3.74
C ALA A 298 -18.67 13.94 3.52
N THR A 299 -17.93 14.66 2.70
CA THR A 299 -16.56 14.31 2.30
C THR A 299 -15.50 14.94 3.18
N ALA A 300 -15.81 16.06 3.89
CA ALA A 300 -14.85 16.81 4.69
C ALA A 300 -14.15 15.94 5.77
N ALA A 301 -14.87 15.01 6.39
CA ALA A 301 -14.30 14.10 7.38
C ALA A 301 -13.12 13.26 6.86
N PHE A 302 -13.05 12.99 5.55
CA PHE A 302 -11.94 12.25 4.97
C PHE A 302 -10.63 13.04 4.95
N SER A 303 -10.65 14.36 5.18
CA SER A 303 -9.46 15.18 5.37
C SER A 303 -8.69 14.84 6.64
N GLU A 304 -9.36 14.26 7.64
CA GLU A 304 -8.78 13.85 8.92
C GLU A 304 -7.92 12.58 8.79
N ILE A 305 -8.11 11.80 7.70
CA ILE A 305 -7.28 10.64 7.45
C ILE A 305 -5.84 11.08 7.21
N ARG A 306 -4.96 10.68 8.11
CA ARG A 306 -3.55 11.06 8.06
C ARG A 306 -2.83 10.35 6.93
N TYR A 307 -1.98 11.10 6.23
CA TYR A 307 -1.05 10.64 5.21
C TYR A 307 0.31 11.26 5.51
N PRO A 308 1.20 10.58 6.23
CA PRO A 308 2.51 11.13 6.54
C PRO A 308 3.36 11.31 5.28
N PRO A 309 4.29 12.27 5.25
CA PRO A 309 5.24 12.42 4.16
C PRO A 309 6.25 11.29 4.18
N VAL A 310 6.54 10.73 3.01
CA VAL A 310 7.57 9.71 2.83
C VAL A 310 8.43 10.08 1.62
N ALA A 311 9.74 9.95 1.76
CA ALA A 311 10.67 10.04 0.65
C ALA A 311 11.24 8.64 0.32
N SER A 312 11.34 8.35 -0.97
CA SER A 312 12.06 7.20 -1.53
C SER A 312 13.40 7.70 -2.08
N VAL A 313 14.51 7.15 -1.61
CA VAL A 313 15.86 7.48 -2.05
C VAL A 313 16.49 6.23 -2.64
N VAL A 314 16.75 6.24 -3.95
CA VAL A 314 17.34 5.14 -4.70
C VAL A 314 18.80 5.48 -5.00
N LEU A 315 19.72 4.65 -4.49
CA LEU A 315 21.15 4.82 -4.62
C LEU A 315 21.78 3.63 -5.31
N GLY A 316 22.61 3.90 -6.32
CA GLY A 316 23.50 2.91 -6.94
C GLY A 316 24.90 2.97 -6.37
N PHE A 317 25.53 1.82 -6.18
CA PHE A 317 26.93 1.70 -5.74
C PHE A 317 27.66 0.64 -6.55
N ARG A 318 28.99 0.72 -6.63
CA ARG A 318 29.80 -0.42 -7.06
C ARG A 318 29.64 -1.55 -6.06
N ARG A 319 29.57 -2.79 -6.52
CA ARG A 319 29.42 -3.94 -5.63
C ARG A 319 30.56 -4.03 -4.60
N GLU A 320 31.76 -3.72 -5.02
CA GLU A 320 32.99 -3.75 -4.19
C GLU A 320 33.00 -2.69 -3.07
N ASP A 321 32.25 -1.59 -3.25
CA ASP A 321 32.13 -0.51 -2.27
C ASP A 321 31.15 -0.83 -1.14
N VAL A 322 30.46 -1.98 -1.15
CA VAL A 322 29.50 -2.37 -0.14
C VAL A 322 29.90 -3.68 0.52
N ALA A 323 30.29 -3.62 1.79
CA ALA A 323 30.81 -4.79 2.52
C ALA A 323 29.73 -5.87 2.75
N HIS A 324 28.49 -5.45 3.03
CA HIS A 324 27.40 -6.42 3.22
C HIS A 324 27.02 -7.05 1.86
N PRO A 325 26.76 -8.37 1.80
CA PRO A 325 26.46 -9.05 0.53
C PRO A 325 25.15 -8.58 -0.11
N CYS A 326 24.25 -7.94 0.63
CA CYS A 326 22.93 -7.48 0.18
C CYS A 326 22.11 -8.58 -0.50
N GLN A 327 22.33 -9.84 -0.16
CA GLN A 327 21.52 -10.97 -0.60
C GLN A 327 20.27 -11.06 0.25
N GLY A 328 19.13 -10.79 -0.34
CA GLY A 328 17.84 -10.77 0.36
C GLY A 328 16.88 -9.72 -0.16
N PHE A 329 15.72 -9.65 0.46
CA PHE A 329 14.70 -8.64 0.15
C PHE A 329 15.15 -7.24 0.56
N GLY A 330 15.77 -7.15 1.72
CA GLY A 330 16.16 -5.88 2.31
C GLY A 330 16.16 -5.94 3.84
N MET A 331 16.31 -4.79 4.47
CA MET A 331 16.33 -4.65 5.92
C MET A 331 15.27 -3.67 6.39
N LEU A 332 14.62 -3.98 7.51
CA LEU A 332 13.75 -3.10 8.27
C LEU A 332 14.50 -2.61 9.51
N ILE A 333 14.22 -1.37 9.92
CA ILE A 333 14.95 -0.73 11.00
C ILE A 333 13.98 -0.33 12.11
N PRO A 334 14.09 -0.96 13.30
CA PRO A 334 13.32 -0.56 14.47
C PRO A 334 13.66 0.86 14.91
N LYS A 335 12.68 1.59 15.44
CA LYS A 335 12.87 2.96 15.95
C LYS A 335 13.99 3.04 17.00
N ILE A 336 14.14 2.01 17.84
CA ILE A 336 15.15 1.94 18.89
C ILE A 336 16.60 1.96 18.38
N GLU A 337 16.84 1.67 17.10
CA GLU A 337 18.17 1.70 16.47
C GLU A 337 18.65 3.13 16.12
N GLY A 338 17.75 4.14 16.17
CA GLY A 338 18.09 5.54 16.04
C GLY A 338 18.56 5.96 14.63
N CYS A 339 18.22 5.20 13.58
CA CYS A 339 18.54 5.53 12.20
C CYS A 339 17.57 6.56 11.61
N ASN A 340 18.00 7.22 10.55
CA ASN A 340 17.16 8.18 9.81
C ASN A 340 16.22 7.47 8.81
N ILE A 341 16.70 6.38 8.19
CA ILE A 341 15.91 5.58 7.25
C ILE A 341 15.01 4.57 7.98
N LEU A 342 13.83 4.31 7.42
CA LEU A 342 12.86 3.31 7.93
C LEU A 342 13.27 1.88 7.56
N GLY A 343 14.00 1.73 6.48
CA GLY A 343 14.46 0.48 5.92
C GLY A 343 15.06 0.66 4.54
N THR A 344 15.62 -0.41 4.00
CA THR A 344 16.25 -0.42 2.67
C THR A 344 15.91 -1.73 1.95
N ILE A 345 15.43 -1.62 0.73
CA ILE A 345 15.22 -2.75 -0.20
C ILE A 345 16.50 -2.95 -1.01
N PHE A 346 16.94 -4.20 -1.17
CA PHE A 346 18.07 -4.58 -2.01
C PHE A 346 17.56 -4.86 -3.43
N SER A 347 17.20 -3.79 -4.15
CA SER A 347 16.41 -3.85 -5.38
C SER A 347 17.06 -4.70 -6.47
N SER A 348 18.40 -4.62 -6.64
CA SER A 348 19.16 -5.41 -7.62
C SER A 348 19.32 -6.88 -7.23
N SER A 349 19.10 -7.23 -5.97
CA SER A 349 19.08 -8.63 -5.51
C SER A 349 17.72 -9.30 -5.72
N LEU A 350 16.65 -8.50 -5.73
CA LEU A 350 15.30 -9.00 -5.97
C LEU A 350 15.05 -9.32 -7.43
N PHE A 351 15.47 -8.41 -8.32
CA PHE A 351 15.18 -8.53 -9.75
C PHE A 351 16.41 -8.20 -10.58
N PRO A 352 16.62 -8.89 -11.71
CA PRO A 352 17.63 -8.50 -12.68
C PRO A 352 17.33 -7.10 -13.25
N ASN A 353 18.29 -6.50 -13.91
CA ASN A 353 18.17 -5.20 -14.60
C ASN A 353 17.91 -3.98 -13.71
N ARG A 354 18.08 -4.09 -12.39
CA ARG A 354 17.97 -2.93 -11.48
C ARG A 354 19.26 -2.15 -11.35
N ALA A 355 20.41 -2.76 -11.71
CA ALA A 355 21.73 -2.12 -11.75
C ALA A 355 22.54 -2.65 -12.93
N PRO A 356 23.56 -1.92 -13.42
CA PRO A 356 24.55 -2.43 -14.35
C PRO A 356 25.38 -3.58 -13.73
N ALA A 357 26.04 -4.37 -14.57
CA ALA A 357 26.96 -5.42 -14.10
C ALA A 357 28.07 -4.84 -13.20
N GLY A 358 28.33 -5.46 -12.07
CA GLY A 358 29.29 -4.99 -11.07
C GLY A 358 28.78 -3.88 -10.14
N TYR A 359 27.50 -3.52 -10.25
CA TYR A 359 26.84 -2.52 -9.39
C TYR A 359 25.64 -3.12 -8.65
N LEU A 360 25.14 -2.39 -7.68
CA LEU A 360 23.91 -2.70 -6.97
C LEU A 360 23.05 -1.46 -6.76
N THR A 361 21.77 -1.69 -6.54
CA THR A 361 20.78 -0.64 -6.23
C THR A 361 20.13 -0.89 -4.88
N LEU A 362 20.12 0.15 -4.06
CA LEU A 362 19.49 0.19 -2.75
C LEU A 362 18.38 1.25 -2.76
N THR A 363 17.17 0.86 -2.38
CA THR A 363 16.03 1.78 -2.24
C THR A 363 15.70 1.95 -0.76
N SER A 364 15.92 3.15 -0.23
CA SER A 364 15.71 3.49 1.19
C SER A 364 14.54 4.46 1.36
N TYR A 365 13.86 4.40 2.51
CA TYR A 365 12.72 5.25 2.80
C TYR A 365 12.96 6.08 4.05
N LEU A 366 12.55 7.37 4.01
CA LEU A 366 12.66 8.34 5.10
C LEU A 366 11.30 8.98 5.39
N GLY A 367 11.11 9.49 6.60
CA GLY A 367 9.89 10.17 7.00
C GLY A 367 8.91 9.26 7.74
N GLY A 368 7.65 9.24 7.28
CA GLY A 368 6.57 8.53 7.95
C GLY A 368 6.12 9.19 9.25
N GLU A 369 5.32 8.49 10.03
CA GLU A 369 4.83 8.98 11.33
C GLU A 369 5.94 9.09 12.38
N ARG A 370 7.05 8.36 12.22
CA ARG A 370 8.17 8.41 13.17
C ARG A 370 8.89 9.75 13.15
N ARG A 371 9.20 10.25 11.96
CA ARG A 371 9.98 11.46 11.73
C ARG A 371 9.53 12.17 10.44
N PRO A 372 8.29 12.74 10.44
CA PRO A 372 7.70 13.35 9.24
C PRO A 372 8.55 14.51 8.68
N GLU A 373 9.34 15.16 9.52
CA GLU A 373 10.26 16.21 9.13
C GLU A 373 11.32 15.72 8.14
N LEU A 374 11.80 14.47 8.24
CA LEU A 374 12.78 13.91 7.33
C LEU A 374 12.22 13.72 5.91
N GLY A 375 10.94 13.40 5.78
CA GLY A 375 10.28 13.26 4.49
C GLY A 375 10.01 14.59 3.77
N ARG A 376 10.41 15.72 4.37
CA ARG A 376 10.25 17.08 3.81
C ARG A 376 11.58 17.81 3.60
N LEU A 377 12.69 17.17 3.92
CA LEU A 377 14.02 17.77 3.72
C LEU A 377 14.33 17.95 2.22
N PRO A 378 15.27 18.82 1.86
CA PRO A 378 15.86 18.82 0.53
C PRO A 378 16.46 17.45 0.18
N MET A 379 16.39 17.06 -1.10
CA MET A 379 16.81 15.72 -1.56
C MET A 379 18.29 15.45 -1.24
N GLU A 380 19.14 16.43 -1.37
CA GLU A 380 20.57 16.33 -1.07
C GLU A 380 20.81 15.93 0.38
N LYS A 381 20.01 16.49 1.31
CA LYS A 381 20.11 16.14 2.75
C LYS A 381 19.56 14.75 3.04
N MET A 382 18.52 14.34 2.35
CA MET A 382 17.99 12.96 2.46
C MET A 382 19.00 11.94 1.96
N VAL A 383 19.69 12.24 0.86
CA VAL A 383 20.77 11.40 0.31
C VAL A 383 21.95 11.30 1.30
N GLU A 384 22.38 12.41 1.88
CA GLU A 384 23.44 12.45 2.89
C GLU A 384 23.08 11.54 4.09
N LEU A 385 21.90 11.74 4.70
CA LEU A 385 21.43 10.96 5.83
C LEU A 385 21.29 9.46 5.49
N THR A 386 20.84 9.16 4.27
CA THR A 386 20.74 7.78 3.78
C THR A 386 22.13 7.15 3.65
N CYS A 387 23.08 7.86 3.05
CA CYS A 387 24.46 7.37 2.91
C CYS A 387 25.13 7.13 4.27
N ASP A 388 24.88 8.01 5.25
CA ASP A 388 25.42 7.85 6.62
C ASP A 388 24.90 6.59 7.30
N ASP A 389 23.59 6.34 7.22
CA ASP A 389 23.00 5.11 7.75
C ASP A 389 23.48 3.86 7.01
N LEU A 390 23.54 3.87 5.68
CA LEU A 390 24.02 2.75 4.87
C LEU A 390 25.50 2.46 5.12
N ARG A 391 26.32 3.49 5.39
CA ARG A 391 27.73 3.33 5.79
C ARG A 391 27.84 2.56 7.10
N GLY A 392 27.04 2.94 8.09
CA GLY A 392 27.04 2.28 9.40
C GLY A 392 26.44 0.87 9.38
N LEU A 393 25.43 0.62 8.56
CA LEU A 393 24.66 -0.63 8.54
C LEU A 393 25.21 -1.67 7.56
N LEU A 394 25.61 -1.23 6.36
CA LEU A 394 26.03 -2.12 5.27
C LEU A 394 27.51 -2.00 4.91
N GLY A 395 28.25 -1.14 5.61
CA GLY A 395 29.66 -0.88 5.32
C GLY A 395 29.86 -0.29 3.93
N VAL A 396 28.98 0.60 3.49
CA VAL A 396 29.10 1.32 2.22
C VAL A 396 30.30 2.27 2.29
N ARG A 397 31.12 2.28 1.23
CA ARG A 397 32.27 3.17 1.05
C ARG A 397 32.05 4.03 -0.20
N GLY A 398 32.72 5.17 -0.23
CA GLY A 398 32.64 6.04 -1.40
C GLY A 398 31.32 6.79 -1.55
N ARG A 399 31.09 7.30 -2.75
CA ARG A 399 29.89 8.05 -3.15
C ARG A 399 28.98 7.17 -4.02
N PRO A 400 27.65 7.39 -3.97
CA PRO A 400 26.76 6.70 -4.90
C PRO A 400 27.08 7.08 -6.36
N THR A 401 27.04 6.10 -7.25
CA THR A 401 27.20 6.25 -8.70
C THR A 401 25.91 6.58 -9.42
N PHE A 402 24.79 6.40 -8.74
CA PHE A 402 23.44 6.76 -9.20
C PHE A 402 22.65 7.30 -8.02
N VAL A 403 21.92 8.37 -8.24
CA VAL A 403 21.03 8.98 -7.27
C VAL A 403 19.71 9.31 -7.93
N HIS A 404 18.63 8.80 -7.36
CA HIS A 404 17.28 9.23 -7.70
C HIS A 404 16.45 9.31 -6.42
N GLY A 405 15.57 10.30 -6.33
CA GLY A 405 14.67 10.45 -5.18
C GLY A 405 13.29 10.93 -5.58
N MET A 406 12.30 10.50 -4.82
CA MET A 406 10.91 10.93 -4.95
C MET A 406 10.34 11.25 -3.57
N VAL A 407 9.69 12.40 -3.46
CA VAL A 407 8.99 12.82 -2.24
C VAL A 407 7.50 12.70 -2.44
N TYR A 408 6.84 12.03 -1.51
CA TYR A 408 5.39 11.94 -1.40
C TYR A 408 4.94 12.76 -0.18
N PRO A 409 4.46 13.99 -0.35
CA PRO A 409 4.05 14.85 0.79
C PRO A 409 2.90 14.24 1.59
N ARG A 410 2.08 13.43 0.94
CA ARG A 410 0.98 12.64 1.48
C ARG A 410 1.06 11.24 0.91
N ALA A 411 1.71 10.30 1.62
CA ALA A 411 2.08 9.00 1.05
C ALA A 411 1.02 7.92 1.26
N ILE A 412 0.91 7.38 2.48
CA ILE A 412 0.11 6.18 2.78
C ILE A 412 -0.98 6.52 3.79
N PRO A 413 -2.26 6.18 3.54
CA PRO A 413 -3.33 6.40 4.52
C PRO A 413 -3.06 5.58 5.78
N GLN A 414 -3.16 6.25 6.93
CA GLN A 414 -2.98 5.62 8.22
C GLN A 414 -4.32 5.07 8.72
N TYR A 415 -4.41 3.75 8.83
CA TYR A 415 -5.59 3.07 9.35
C TYR A 415 -5.56 3.09 10.89
N ASN A 416 -5.64 4.31 11.46
CA ASN A 416 -5.58 4.55 12.88
C ASN A 416 -6.85 4.08 13.61
N LEU A 417 -6.82 4.09 14.93
CA LEU A 417 -8.00 3.85 15.76
C LEU A 417 -9.14 4.75 15.30
N GLY A 418 -10.35 4.20 15.20
CA GLY A 418 -11.52 4.88 14.67
C GLY A 418 -11.67 4.84 13.14
N TYR A 419 -10.72 4.26 12.40
CA TYR A 419 -10.77 4.21 10.93
C TYR A 419 -12.03 3.51 10.39
N GLY A 420 -12.59 2.58 11.14
CA GLY A 420 -13.82 1.89 10.79
C GLY A 420 -14.99 2.84 10.50
N SER A 421 -15.04 4.00 11.14
CA SER A 421 -16.07 5.03 10.90
C SER A 421 -16.01 5.59 9.47
N TYR A 422 -14.81 5.79 8.91
CA TYR A 422 -14.66 6.24 7.52
C TYR A 422 -15.15 5.20 6.52
N ARG A 423 -14.87 3.91 6.77
CA ARG A 423 -15.39 2.82 5.94
C ARG A 423 -16.92 2.73 6.02
N GLY A 424 -17.49 2.91 7.21
CA GLY A 424 -18.93 2.99 7.42
C GLY A 424 -19.56 4.13 6.63
N ARG A 425 -18.96 5.33 6.69
CA ARG A 425 -19.42 6.50 5.91
C ARG A 425 -19.38 6.26 4.40
N LEU A 426 -18.33 5.63 3.88
CA LEU A 426 -18.27 5.27 2.46
C LEU A 426 -19.40 4.33 2.06
N ALA A 427 -19.70 3.34 2.89
CA ALA A 427 -20.81 2.40 2.66
C ALA A 427 -22.16 3.11 2.70
N GLU A 428 -22.38 4.03 3.64
CA GLU A 428 -23.59 4.85 3.73
C GLU A 428 -23.75 5.72 2.48
N MET A 429 -22.69 6.39 2.04
CA MET A 429 -22.70 7.20 0.81
C MET A 429 -23.06 6.35 -0.42
N GLU A 430 -22.52 5.15 -0.56
CA GLU A 430 -22.87 4.23 -1.65
C GLU A 430 -24.35 3.81 -1.61
N ASN A 431 -24.88 3.53 -0.41
CA ASN A 431 -26.29 3.12 -0.24
C ASN A 431 -27.26 4.25 -0.56
N GLN A 432 -26.93 5.49 -0.18
CA GLN A 432 -27.78 6.66 -0.39
C GLN A 432 -27.62 7.26 -1.81
N ALA A 433 -26.54 6.95 -2.50
CA ALA A 433 -26.20 7.44 -3.82
C ALA A 433 -26.02 6.31 -4.83
N PRO A 434 -27.11 5.61 -5.25
CA PRO A 434 -27.01 4.47 -6.15
C PRO A 434 -26.24 4.80 -7.44
N GLY A 435 -25.24 3.97 -7.76
CA GLY A 435 -24.34 4.17 -8.87
C GLY A 435 -23.08 4.97 -8.55
N LEU A 436 -22.88 5.39 -7.29
CA LEU A 436 -21.59 5.87 -6.78
C LEU A 436 -20.90 4.73 -6.04
N PHE A 437 -19.63 4.50 -6.37
CA PHE A 437 -18.80 3.45 -5.78
C PHE A 437 -17.44 4.02 -5.38
N PHE A 438 -16.90 3.53 -4.28
CA PHE A 438 -15.57 3.88 -3.81
C PHE A 438 -14.63 2.68 -3.86
N ALA A 439 -13.38 2.90 -4.27
CA ALA A 439 -12.34 1.87 -4.34
C ALA A 439 -10.95 2.47 -4.13
N GLY A 440 -10.01 1.64 -3.71
CA GLY A 440 -8.60 2.03 -3.59
C GLY A 440 -8.01 1.89 -2.20
N HIS A 441 -6.77 2.35 -2.09
CA HIS A 441 -5.93 2.11 -0.93
C HIS A 441 -6.44 2.71 0.39
N TYR A 442 -7.30 3.72 0.35
CA TYR A 442 -7.91 4.30 1.56
C TYR A 442 -9.11 3.48 2.08
N ARG A 443 -9.55 2.47 1.33
CA ARG A 443 -10.69 1.62 1.68
C ARG A 443 -10.30 0.16 1.92
N ASP A 444 -9.55 -0.44 0.98
CA ASP A 444 -9.46 -1.90 0.84
C ASP A 444 -8.05 -2.45 1.09
N GLY A 445 -7.06 -1.61 1.41
CA GLY A 445 -5.70 -2.00 1.74
C GLY A 445 -4.65 -1.25 0.92
N VAL A 446 -3.47 -1.08 1.52
CA VAL A 446 -2.44 -0.13 1.03
C VAL A 446 -1.46 -0.73 0.02
N SER A 447 -1.45 -2.05 -0.19
CA SER A 447 -0.53 -2.68 -1.15
C SER A 447 -1.04 -2.54 -2.59
N VAL A 448 -0.13 -2.66 -3.57
CA VAL A 448 -0.50 -2.69 -5.00
C VAL A 448 -1.46 -3.84 -5.29
N GLY A 449 -1.22 -5.01 -4.70
CA GLY A 449 -2.12 -6.16 -4.82
C GLY A 449 -3.53 -5.87 -4.28
N ASP A 450 -3.64 -5.26 -3.10
CA ASP A 450 -4.94 -4.85 -2.53
C ASP A 450 -5.65 -3.84 -3.44
N SER A 451 -4.91 -2.90 -4.03
CA SER A 451 -5.44 -1.90 -4.97
C SER A 451 -5.94 -2.51 -6.27
N ILE A 452 -5.28 -3.55 -6.79
CA ILE A 452 -5.76 -4.33 -7.94
C ILE A 452 -7.06 -5.05 -7.59
N LEU A 453 -7.10 -5.75 -6.45
CA LEU A 453 -8.32 -6.44 -5.99
C LEU A 453 -9.49 -5.48 -5.78
N SER A 454 -9.23 -4.32 -5.19
CA SER A 454 -10.22 -3.25 -5.01
C SER A 454 -10.82 -2.81 -6.36
N GLY A 455 -9.99 -2.63 -7.38
CA GLY A 455 -10.42 -2.29 -8.74
C GLY A 455 -11.28 -3.39 -9.39
N CYS A 456 -10.91 -4.66 -9.21
CA CYS A 456 -11.69 -5.80 -9.70
C CYS A 456 -13.07 -5.86 -9.05
N HIS A 457 -13.14 -5.77 -7.72
CA HIS A 457 -14.40 -5.80 -6.98
C HIS A 457 -15.30 -4.60 -7.34
N ALA A 458 -14.71 -3.41 -7.54
CA ALA A 458 -15.48 -2.25 -7.98
C ALA A 458 -16.09 -2.47 -9.38
N ALA A 459 -15.33 -3.07 -10.31
CA ALA A 459 -15.83 -3.42 -11.63
C ALA A 459 -16.99 -4.42 -11.57
N GLU A 460 -16.88 -5.47 -10.73
CA GLU A 460 -17.94 -6.47 -10.53
C GLU A 460 -19.22 -5.86 -9.97
N ARG A 461 -19.10 -4.96 -8.97
CA ARG A 461 -20.24 -4.26 -8.37
C ARG A 461 -20.94 -3.33 -9.37
N VAL A 462 -20.17 -2.62 -10.19
CA VAL A 462 -20.71 -1.74 -11.24
C VAL A 462 -21.37 -2.55 -12.35
N GLU A 463 -20.79 -3.67 -12.77
CA GLU A 463 -21.41 -4.58 -13.73
C GLU A 463 -22.80 -5.03 -13.26
N GLN A 464 -22.90 -5.52 -12.01
CA GLN A 464 -24.17 -5.92 -11.42
C GLN A 464 -25.19 -4.78 -11.37
N PHE A 465 -24.74 -3.56 -11.00
CA PHE A 465 -25.60 -2.38 -10.97
C PHE A 465 -26.12 -1.96 -12.35
N VAL A 466 -25.26 -2.03 -13.36
CA VAL A 466 -25.64 -1.65 -14.74
C VAL A 466 -26.54 -2.71 -15.38
N ALA A 467 -26.32 -4.00 -15.08
CA ALA A 467 -27.15 -5.10 -15.57
C ALA A 467 -28.56 -5.11 -14.95
N ALA A 468 -28.74 -4.53 -13.76
CA ALA A 468 -30.03 -4.44 -13.07
C ALA A 468 -30.90 -3.24 -13.52
N LYS A 469 -30.39 -2.38 -14.43
CA LYS A 469 -31.11 -1.26 -15.05
C LYS A 469 -31.56 -1.57 -16.45
#